data_b287b67f10721b09ae565d9be6845bf5
#
_entry.id   b287b67f10721b09ae565d9be6845bf5
#
_cell.length_a   1.000
_cell.length_b   1.000
_cell.length_c   1.000
_cell.angle_alpha   90.00
_cell.angle_beta   90.00
_cell.angle_gamma   90.00
#
_symmetry.space_group_name_H-M   'P 1'
#
loop_
_entity.id
_entity.type
_entity.pdbx_description
1 polymer ?
#
loop_
_entity_poly.entity_id
_entity_poly.type
_entity_poly.pdbx_seq_one_letter_code
_entity_poly.pdbx_strand_id
1 'polypeptide(L)'
;MLVSSTVLYNIVDSPVGVIPVTRVDPKLDALTEEWTVRGEGKGQGSSQVEARLYNRDGIYDVEAMAGLPIGVQIAGKSWEEEKVIEMMKVVDGALGERGFGPGSYRKWKEGLSP
;
A
#
# COMPACT_ATOMS: atom_id res chain seq x y z
N MET A 1 -15.31 0.32 -4.83
CA MET A 1 -14.54 0.31 -6.07
C MET A 1 -13.02 0.40 -5.88
N LEU A 2 -12.53 1.06 -4.84
CA LEU A 2 -11.09 1.07 -4.47
C LEU A 2 -10.57 -0.28 -3.94
N VAL A 3 -11.46 -1.19 -3.60
CA VAL A 3 -11.14 -2.53 -3.08
C VAL A 3 -11.00 -3.60 -4.16
N SER A 4 -11.14 -3.26 -5.44
CA SER A 4 -11.13 -4.25 -6.53
C SER A 4 -9.83 -5.05 -6.61
N SER A 5 -8.70 -4.42 -6.32
CA SER A 5 -7.38 -5.07 -6.32
C SER A 5 -7.21 -6.09 -5.19
N THR A 6 -7.89 -5.89 -4.06
CA THR A 6 -7.84 -6.79 -2.90
C THR A 6 -8.87 -7.90 -2.99
N VAL A 7 -10.06 -7.59 -3.50
CA VAL A 7 -11.17 -8.52 -3.64
C VAL A 7 -10.85 -9.64 -4.65
N LEU A 8 -10.08 -9.34 -5.70
CA LEU A 8 -9.72 -10.33 -6.72
C LEU A 8 -9.07 -11.58 -6.10
N TYR A 9 -8.09 -11.41 -5.24
CA TYR A 9 -7.39 -12.52 -4.60
C TYR A 9 -8.26 -13.30 -3.63
N ASN A 10 -9.21 -12.64 -2.97
CA ASN A 10 -10.19 -13.31 -2.12
C ASN A 10 -11.15 -14.19 -2.94
N ILE A 11 -11.58 -13.72 -4.12
CA ILE A 11 -12.47 -14.48 -5.01
C ILE A 11 -11.81 -15.75 -5.54
N VAL A 12 -10.52 -15.68 -5.86
CA VAL A 12 -9.76 -16.83 -6.39
C VAL A 12 -9.08 -17.67 -5.29
N ASP A 13 -9.38 -17.40 -4.04
CA ASP A 13 -8.87 -18.13 -2.87
C ASP A 13 -7.33 -18.26 -2.88
N SER A 14 -6.67 -17.14 -3.13
CA SER A 14 -5.21 -17.04 -3.10
C SER A 14 -4.72 -16.58 -1.74
N PRO A 15 -3.66 -17.18 -1.18
CA PRO A 15 -3.00 -16.67 0.01
C PRO A 15 -2.32 -15.33 -0.31
N VAL A 16 -2.56 -14.33 0.52
CA VAL A 16 -2.01 -12.99 0.37
C VAL A 16 -1.42 -12.52 1.68
N GLY A 17 -0.17 -12.06 1.63
CA GLY A 17 0.47 -11.35 2.72
C GLY A 17 0.66 -9.87 2.39
N VAL A 18 0.65 -9.01 3.40
CA VAL A 18 0.90 -7.57 3.25
C VAL A 18 2.12 -7.19 4.07
N ILE A 19 3.04 -6.47 3.43
CA ILE A 19 4.23 -5.92 4.10
C ILE A 19 4.17 -4.40 4.03
N PRO A 20 4.24 -3.69 5.16
CA PRO A 20 4.38 -2.24 5.15
C PRO A 20 5.76 -1.86 4.62
N VAL A 21 5.79 -1.02 3.60
CA VAL A 21 7.02 -0.65 2.87
C VAL A 21 7.46 0.75 3.22
N THR A 22 6.55 1.71 3.23
CA THR A 22 6.81 3.12 3.49
C THR A 22 5.61 3.80 4.12
N ARG A 23 5.67 5.10 4.25
CA ARG A 23 4.58 5.93 4.73
C ARG A 23 4.33 7.07 3.75
N VAL A 24 3.12 7.59 3.74
CA VAL A 24 2.78 8.77 2.95
C VAL A 24 3.59 9.97 3.44
N ASP A 25 4.34 10.59 2.52
CA ASP A 25 5.07 11.84 2.74
C ASP A 25 4.40 12.96 1.92
N PRO A 26 3.79 13.96 2.57
CA PRO A 26 3.09 15.03 1.86
C PRO A 26 3.94 15.78 0.83
N LYS A 27 5.25 15.81 1.02
CA LYS A 27 6.17 16.50 0.09
C LYS A 27 6.47 15.67 -1.15
N LEU A 28 6.59 14.35 -1.00
CA LEU A 28 6.92 13.44 -2.10
C LEU A 28 5.67 12.98 -2.85
N ASP A 29 4.57 12.81 -2.13
CA ASP A 29 3.34 12.21 -2.65
C ASP A 29 2.30 13.28 -3.06
N ALA A 30 2.67 14.56 -3.06
CA ALA A 30 1.81 15.64 -3.57
C ALA A 30 1.49 15.41 -5.06
N LEU A 31 0.24 15.70 -5.43
CA LEU A 31 -0.18 15.64 -6.82
C LEU A 31 0.59 16.68 -7.65
N THR A 32 1.24 16.22 -8.71
CA THR A 32 1.90 17.09 -9.68
C THR A 32 0.90 17.58 -10.73
N GLU A 33 1.26 18.64 -11.47
CA GLU A 33 0.41 19.19 -12.53
C GLU A 33 0.03 18.15 -13.59
N GLU A 34 0.88 17.14 -13.84
CA GLU A 34 0.58 16.04 -14.75
C GLU A 34 -0.69 15.27 -14.38
N TRP A 35 -0.97 15.13 -13.09
CA TRP A 35 -2.17 14.43 -12.61
C TRP A 35 -3.43 15.27 -12.77
N THR A 36 -3.33 16.59 -12.60
CA THR A 36 -4.45 17.52 -12.80
C THR A 36 -4.80 17.66 -14.27
N VAL A 37 -3.82 17.62 -15.17
CA VAL A 37 -4.03 17.67 -16.62
C VAL A 37 -4.55 16.35 -17.19
N ARG A 38 -4.11 15.21 -16.63
CA ARG A 38 -4.60 13.87 -17.00
C ARG A 38 -6.04 13.62 -16.57
N GLY A 39 -6.51 14.29 -15.53
CA GLY A 39 -7.90 14.23 -15.09
C GLY A 39 -8.92 14.73 -16.14
N GLU A 40 -8.47 15.36 -17.22
CA GLU A 40 -9.30 15.73 -18.37
C GLU A 40 -9.46 14.63 -19.46
N GLY A 41 -9.28 13.39 -19.09
CA GLY A 41 -9.66 12.25 -19.96
C GLY A 41 -8.59 11.74 -20.92
N LYS A 42 -7.33 12.09 -20.75
CA LYS A 42 -6.21 11.68 -21.62
C LYS A 42 -5.34 10.56 -21.04
N GLY A 43 -5.66 10.01 -19.88
CA GLY A 43 -4.91 8.90 -19.26
C GLY A 43 -5.47 7.52 -19.65
N GLN A 44 -4.60 6.53 -19.76
CA GLN A 44 -4.95 5.12 -20.03
C GLN A 44 -5.48 4.40 -18.77
N GLY A 45 -6.02 5.09 -17.79
CA GLY A 45 -6.61 4.54 -16.59
C GLY A 45 -8.14 4.52 -16.64
N SER A 46 -8.77 3.94 -15.64
CA SER A 46 -10.21 4.03 -15.45
C SER A 46 -10.57 5.48 -15.12
N SER A 47 -10.89 6.26 -16.13
CA SER A 47 -11.15 7.71 -16.03
C SER A 47 -12.12 8.10 -14.91
N GLN A 48 -13.08 7.23 -14.58
CA GLN A 48 -14.04 7.46 -13.50
C GLN A 48 -13.42 7.31 -12.11
N VAL A 49 -12.50 6.36 -11.92
CA VAL A 49 -11.81 6.15 -10.64
C VAL A 49 -10.79 7.25 -10.42
N GLU A 50 -10.01 7.59 -11.44
CA GLU A 50 -9.02 8.67 -11.39
C GLU A 50 -9.70 10.02 -11.12
N ALA A 51 -10.81 10.32 -11.80
CA ALA A 51 -11.58 11.53 -11.57
C ALA A 51 -12.08 11.65 -10.12
N ARG A 52 -12.52 10.54 -9.54
CA ARG A 52 -12.99 10.51 -8.14
C ARG A 52 -11.86 10.65 -7.13
N LEU A 53 -10.66 10.19 -7.46
CA LEU A 53 -9.51 10.29 -6.58
C LEU A 53 -8.85 11.67 -6.63
N TYR A 54 -8.64 12.21 -7.83
CA TYR A 54 -7.70 13.30 -8.08
C TYR A 54 -8.32 14.62 -8.54
N ASN A 55 -9.63 14.70 -8.79
CA ASN A 55 -10.29 15.97 -9.09
C ASN A 55 -10.35 16.87 -7.85
N ARG A 56 -10.64 18.17 -8.06
CA ARG A 56 -10.72 19.19 -7.01
C ARG A 56 -11.56 18.80 -5.79
N ASP A 57 -12.62 18.02 -6.01
CA ASP A 57 -13.47 17.45 -4.96
C ASP A 57 -13.14 15.96 -4.72
N GLY A 58 -11.93 15.53 -5.11
CA GLY A 58 -11.46 14.16 -5.00
C GLY A 58 -11.20 13.74 -3.55
N ILE A 59 -11.17 12.41 -3.36
CA ILE A 59 -10.93 11.80 -2.04
C ILE A 59 -9.45 11.91 -1.64
N TYR A 60 -8.54 12.14 -2.61
CA TYR A 60 -7.12 12.20 -2.34
C TYR A 60 -6.74 13.50 -1.64
N ASP A 61 -6.37 13.37 -0.38
CA ASP A 61 -5.87 14.46 0.46
C ASP A 61 -4.55 13.99 1.10
N VAL A 62 -3.44 14.42 0.53
CA VAL A 62 -2.11 13.99 0.96
C VAL A 62 -1.77 14.46 2.37
N GLU A 63 -2.27 15.61 2.80
CA GLU A 63 -2.05 16.13 4.15
C GLU A 63 -2.82 15.31 5.19
N ALA A 64 -4.07 14.97 4.89
CA ALA A 64 -4.87 14.10 5.75
C ALA A 64 -4.34 12.67 5.79
N MET A 65 -3.64 12.23 4.73
CA MET A 65 -3.04 10.91 4.63
C MET A 65 -1.61 10.84 5.17
N ALA A 66 -1.01 11.96 5.58
CA ALA A 66 0.37 12.02 6.06
C ALA A 66 0.67 10.97 7.14
N GLY A 67 1.74 10.22 6.94
CA GLY A 67 2.19 9.18 7.87
C GLY A 67 1.42 7.85 7.80
N LEU A 68 0.37 7.74 6.98
CA LEU A 68 -0.30 6.46 6.76
C LEU A 68 0.66 5.44 6.15
N PRO A 69 0.64 4.18 6.62
CA PRO A 69 1.50 3.15 6.06
C PRO A 69 1.05 2.76 4.65
N ILE A 70 2.03 2.57 3.78
CA ILE A 70 1.84 2.02 2.44
C ILE A 70 2.38 0.60 2.44
N GLY A 71 1.56 -0.36 2.06
CA GLY A 71 1.91 -1.77 2.02
C GLY A 71 1.97 -2.31 0.60
N VAL A 72 2.74 -3.39 0.44
CA VAL A 72 2.79 -4.19 -0.77
C VAL A 72 2.16 -5.56 -0.49
N GLN A 73 1.29 -6.01 -1.37
CA GLN A 73 0.70 -7.33 -1.31
C GLN A 73 1.60 -8.34 -2.04
N ILE A 74 1.79 -9.49 -1.41
CA ILE A 74 2.45 -10.65 -2.00
C ILE A 74 1.43 -11.77 -2.08
N ALA A 75 1.05 -12.16 -3.30
CA ALA A 75 0.07 -13.19 -3.54
C ALA A 75 0.73 -14.46 -4.08
N GLY A 76 0.31 -15.60 -3.56
CA GLY A 76 0.69 -16.93 -4.05
C GLY A 76 -0.46 -17.63 -4.74
N LYS A 77 -0.20 -18.82 -5.25
CA LYS A 77 -1.26 -19.73 -5.72
C LYS A 77 -1.97 -20.35 -4.52
N SER A 78 -3.18 -20.83 -4.72
CA SER A 78 -3.93 -21.58 -3.70
C SER A 78 -3.07 -22.68 -3.10
N TRP A 79 -3.08 -22.80 -1.77
CA TRP A 79 -2.30 -23.77 -0.99
C TRP A 79 -0.79 -23.52 -0.93
N GLU A 80 -0.31 -22.34 -1.31
CA GLU A 80 1.12 -21.96 -1.21
C GLU A 80 1.37 -20.94 -0.07
N GLU A 81 0.70 -21.07 1.07
CA GLU A 81 0.79 -20.12 2.20
C GLU A 81 2.23 -19.98 2.72
N GLU A 82 2.94 -21.12 2.89
CA GLU A 82 4.33 -21.08 3.35
C GLU A 82 5.25 -20.35 2.38
N LYS A 83 5.00 -20.50 1.08
CA LYS A 83 5.76 -19.81 0.05
C LYS A 83 5.52 -18.29 0.09
N VAL A 84 4.29 -17.86 0.34
CA VAL A 84 3.97 -16.45 0.53
C VAL A 84 4.71 -15.90 1.75
N ILE A 85 4.73 -16.61 2.86
CA ILE A 85 5.45 -16.24 4.07
C ILE A 85 6.96 -16.11 3.80
N GLU A 86 7.55 -17.05 3.09
CA GLU A 86 8.98 -16.99 2.73
C GLU A 86 9.29 -15.81 1.80
N MET A 87 8.43 -15.54 0.81
CA MET A 87 8.57 -14.35 -0.03
C MET A 87 8.47 -13.06 0.78
N MET A 88 7.55 -13.00 1.74
CA MET A 88 7.44 -11.87 2.66
C MET A 88 8.72 -11.65 3.47
N LYS A 89 9.34 -12.71 3.98
CA LYS A 89 10.61 -12.62 4.70
C LYS A 89 11.73 -12.06 3.83
N VAL A 90 11.82 -12.51 2.58
CA VAL A 90 12.82 -12.03 1.63
C VAL A 90 12.63 -10.54 1.35
N VAL A 91 11.41 -10.11 1.08
CA VAL A 91 11.09 -8.70 0.82
C VAL A 91 11.33 -7.85 2.06
N ASP A 92 10.89 -8.28 3.24
CA ASP A 92 11.10 -7.57 4.50
C ASP A 92 12.60 -7.42 4.82
N GLY A 93 13.38 -8.47 4.60
CA GLY A 93 14.83 -8.44 4.74
C GLY A 93 15.52 -7.47 3.79
N ALA A 94 15.08 -7.42 2.53
CA ALA A 94 15.61 -6.52 1.52
C ALA A 94 15.29 -5.03 1.79
N LEU A 95 14.14 -4.76 2.42
CA LEU A 95 13.74 -3.40 2.80
C LEU A 95 14.51 -2.87 4.02
N GLY A 96 15.06 -3.76 4.84
CA GLY A 96 15.82 -3.38 6.04
C GLY A 96 14.99 -2.71 7.14
N GLU A 97 15.67 -2.02 8.05
CA GLU A 97 15.00 -1.33 9.17
C GLU A 97 14.27 -0.07 8.69
N ARG A 98 12.96 0.00 8.96
CA ARG A 98 12.08 1.11 8.55
C ARG A 98 11.44 1.85 9.73
N GLY A 99 11.77 1.46 10.97
CA GLY A 99 11.14 1.99 12.18
C GLY A 99 9.69 1.55 12.40
N PHE A 100 9.16 0.66 11.55
CA PHE A 100 7.81 0.08 11.64
C PHE A 100 7.82 -1.33 11.01
N GLY A 101 6.73 -2.08 11.21
CA GLY A 101 6.63 -3.48 10.79
C GLY A 101 7.01 -4.48 11.91
N PRO A 102 7.17 -5.76 11.61
CA PRO A 102 7.33 -6.83 12.60
C PRO A 102 8.49 -6.63 13.59
N GLY A 103 9.61 -6.09 13.11
CA GLY A 103 10.78 -5.82 13.95
C GLY A 103 10.56 -4.69 14.95
N SER A 104 9.82 -3.65 14.56
CA SER A 104 9.54 -2.51 15.43
C SER A 104 8.54 -2.87 16.54
N TYR A 105 7.59 -3.78 16.29
CA TYR A 105 6.68 -4.27 17.33
C TYR A 105 7.44 -4.98 18.45
N ARG A 106 8.46 -5.75 18.13
CA ARG A 106 9.27 -6.45 19.13
C ARG A 106 10.03 -5.46 20.00
N LYS A 107 10.70 -4.48 19.40
CA LYS A 107 11.39 -3.37 20.13
C LYS A 107 10.42 -2.58 21.01
N TRP A 108 9.21 -2.29 20.49
CA TRP A 108 8.19 -1.59 21.28
C TRP A 108 7.73 -2.42 22.47
N LYS A 109 7.50 -3.72 22.30
CA LYS A 109 7.10 -4.63 23.39
C LYS A 109 8.20 -4.76 24.46
N GLU A 110 9.46 -4.85 24.05
CA GLU A 110 10.61 -4.89 24.97
C GLU A 110 10.75 -3.58 25.78
N GLY A 111 10.47 -2.42 25.18
CA GLY A 111 10.45 -1.13 25.85
C GLY A 111 9.29 -0.93 26.82
N LEU A 112 8.23 -1.73 26.74
CA LEU A 112 7.10 -1.75 27.68
C LEU A 112 7.25 -2.79 28.79
N SER A 113 8.26 -3.62 28.73
CA SER A 113 8.55 -4.58 29.79
C SER A 113 9.10 -3.83 30.99
N PRO A 114 8.49 -3.97 32.18
CA PRO A 114 8.95 -3.30 33.39
C PRO A 114 10.34 -3.82 33.84
#